data_e4a105f58d35cc8b38a294736b56c5d4
#
_entry.id   e4a105f58d35cc8b38a294736b56c5d4
#
_cell.length_a   1.000
_cell.length_b   1.000
_cell.length_c   1.000
_cell.angle_alpha   90.00
_cell.angle_beta   90.00
_cell.angle_gamma   90.00
#
_symmetry.space_group_name_H-M   'P 1'
#
loop_
_entity.id
_entity.type
_entity.pdbx_description
1 polymer ?
#
loop_
_entity_poly.entity_id
_entity_poly.type
_entity_poly.pdbx_seq_one_letter_code
_entity_poly.pdbx_strand_id
1 'polypeptide(L)'
;MAAAFGVLSVLVAPTLYSPKAAADAINNTDFVFTIDTRKPGSPNTQFVIPTSGSGYNYTVDCNNDGVTEVSGQTASYTCNYATPGIYTIRIGGAFPWFIVNGRGDRLKLLSIDQWGTNMWKNMRSAFAGAENMDVKATDTPDLSQTTDLSWMFVGNKSLKGEGANWN
;
A
#
# COMPACT_ATOMS: atom_id res chain seq x y z
N MET A 1 43.39 35.49 49.79
CA MET A 1 42.05 35.10 49.36
C MET A 1 42.14 34.67 47.89
N ALA A 2 42.12 33.40 47.63
CA ALA A 2 42.13 32.84 46.24
C ALA A 2 40.74 32.40 45.90
N ALA A 3 40.15 33.00 44.88
CA ALA A 3 38.83 32.60 44.34
C ALA A 3 39.00 31.46 43.33
N ALA A 4 38.40 30.31 43.62
CA ALA A 4 38.36 29.19 42.71
C ALA A 4 37.21 29.37 41.69
N PHE A 5 37.53 29.49 40.41
CA PHE A 5 36.57 29.46 39.34
C PHE A 5 36.26 27.99 39.00
N GLY A 6 35.05 27.55 39.34
CA GLY A 6 34.55 26.25 38.94
C GLY A 6 34.10 26.29 37.45
N VAL A 7 34.74 25.50 36.61
CA VAL A 7 34.32 25.27 35.23
C VAL A 7 33.19 24.27 35.24
N LEU A 8 31.99 24.74 34.92
CA LEU A 8 30.81 23.88 34.72
C LEU A 8 30.89 23.26 33.31
N SER A 9 31.35 22.00 33.21
CA SER A 9 31.31 21.26 31.94
C SER A 9 29.89 20.78 31.68
N VAL A 10 29.26 21.38 30.68
CA VAL A 10 27.99 20.89 30.13
C VAL A 10 28.28 19.64 29.33
N LEU A 11 27.89 18.48 29.85
CA LEU A 11 27.83 17.22 29.08
C LEU A 11 26.69 17.30 28.07
N VAL A 12 27.01 17.62 26.81
CA VAL A 12 26.10 17.45 25.71
C VAL A 12 26.05 15.95 25.42
N ALA A 13 24.95 15.30 25.80
CA ALA A 13 24.69 13.92 25.40
C ALA A 13 24.63 13.82 23.86
N PRO A 14 25.36 12.89 23.25
CA PRO A 14 25.19 12.67 21.81
C PRO A 14 23.75 12.25 21.56
N THR A 15 23.01 13.04 20.76
CA THR A 15 21.78 12.60 20.16
C THR A 15 22.11 11.38 19.30
N LEU A 16 21.70 10.20 19.76
CA LEU A 16 21.75 9.00 18.96
C LEU A 16 20.84 9.25 17.75
N TYR A 17 21.46 9.70 16.67
CA TYR A 17 20.84 9.64 15.36
C TYR A 17 20.63 8.15 15.06
N SER A 18 19.40 7.68 15.31
CA SER A 18 19.00 6.37 14.82
C SER A 18 19.02 6.47 13.30
N PRO A 19 19.89 5.75 12.59
CA PRO A 19 19.78 5.73 11.14
C PRO A 19 18.36 5.24 10.84
N LYS A 20 17.60 6.07 10.09
CA LYS A 20 16.35 5.61 9.47
C LYS A 20 16.62 4.21 8.97
N ALA A 21 15.87 3.23 9.49
CA ALA A 21 16.01 1.84 9.07
C ALA A 21 16.12 1.85 7.55
N ALA A 22 17.19 1.24 7.02
CA ALA A 22 17.40 1.17 5.60
C ALA A 22 16.07 0.69 5.01
N ALA A 23 15.51 1.47 4.07
CA ALA A 23 14.29 1.08 3.38
C ALA A 23 14.49 -0.39 2.99
N ASP A 24 13.66 -1.27 3.52
CA ASP A 24 13.79 -2.70 3.31
C ASP A 24 14.00 -2.90 1.82
N ALA A 25 15.06 -3.64 1.48
CA ALA A 25 15.37 -4.01 0.11
C ALA A 25 14.04 -4.45 -0.52
N ILE A 26 13.67 -3.83 -1.65
CA ILE A 26 12.36 -3.97 -2.31
C ILE A 26 11.92 -5.42 -2.18
N ASN A 27 10.99 -5.68 -1.27
CA ASN A 27 10.48 -7.02 -1.07
C ASN A 27 9.58 -7.33 -2.27
N ASN A 28 10.08 -8.10 -3.22
CA ASN A 28 9.35 -8.45 -4.44
C ASN A 28 8.14 -9.36 -4.19
N THR A 29 7.84 -9.69 -2.93
CA THR A 29 6.73 -10.58 -2.57
C THR A 29 5.41 -9.86 -2.34
N ASP A 30 5.44 -8.58 -1.99
CA ASP A 30 4.26 -7.85 -1.56
C ASP A 30 3.48 -7.26 -2.74
N PHE A 31 2.18 -7.12 -2.57
CA PHE A 31 1.34 -6.32 -3.46
C PHE A 31 1.48 -4.84 -3.12
N VAL A 32 1.88 -4.02 -4.10
CA VAL A 32 2.15 -2.58 -3.90
C VAL A 32 1.34 -1.75 -4.87
N PHE A 33 0.68 -0.72 -4.35
CA PHE A 33 -0.12 0.21 -5.14
C PHE A 33 -0.07 1.62 -4.57
N THR A 34 -0.27 2.61 -5.43
CA THR A 34 -0.25 4.04 -5.07
C THR A 34 -1.65 4.62 -5.14
N ILE A 35 -1.97 5.48 -4.16
CA ILE A 35 -3.26 6.15 -4.01
C ILE A 35 -3.11 7.66 -3.85
N ASP A 36 -4.19 8.41 -4.12
CA ASP A 36 -4.34 9.82 -3.76
C ASP A 36 -5.57 9.99 -2.86
N THR A 37 -5.35 10.23 -1.58
CA THR A 37 -6.43 10.36 -0.60
C THR A 37 -7.36 11.54 -0.86
N ARG A 38 -6.91 12.55 -1.61
CA ARG A 38 -7.67 13.77 -1.96
C ARG A 38 -8.80 13.50 -2.96
N LYS A 39 -8.76 12.37 -3.66
CA LYS A 39 -9.80 11.95 -4.61
C LYS A 39 -11.07 11.50 -3.88
N PRO A 40 -12.22 11.49 -4.56
CA PRO A 40 -13.50 11.07 -3.96
C PRO A 40 -13.47 9.64 -3.41
N GLY A 41 -14.15 9.45 -2.27
CA GLY A 41 -14.25 8.16 -1.55
C GLY A 41 -14.44 8.39 -0.06
N SER A 42 -13.73 7.65 0.77
CA SER A 42 -13.58 7.88 2.21
C SER A 42 -13.01 9.29 2.51
N PRO A 43 -12.97 9.75 3.76
CA PRO A 43 -12.36 11.04 4.11
C PRO A 43 -10.98 11.23 3.46
N ASN A 44 -10.62 12.48 3.16
CA ASN A 44 -9.41 12.81 2.39
C ASN A 44 -8.07 12.52 3.10
N THR A 45 -8.13 11.97 4.29
CA THR A 45 -6.98 11.44 5.06
C THR A 45 -7.07 9.93 5.26
N GLN A 46 -7.88 9.23 4.48
CA GLN A 46 -8.10 7.79 4.64
C GLN A 46 -8.05 7.05 3.31
N PHE A 47 -7.72 5.76 3.38
CA PHE A 47 -7.94 4.79 2.32
C PHE A 47 -8.41 3.48 2.93
N VAL A 48 -9.52 2.94 2.40
CA VAL A 48 -10.05 1.65 2.82
C VAL A 48 -9.56 0.57 1.87
N ILE A 49 -8.72 -0.35 2.39
CA ILE A 49 -8.30 -1.56 1.68
C ILE A 49 -9.48 -2.52 1.69
N PRO A 50 -10.09 -2.79 0.53
CA PRO A 50 -11.32 -3.56 0.46
C PRO A 50 -11.03 -5.08 0.44
N THR A 51 -11.83 -5.85 1.14
CA THR A 51 -11.82 -7.31 1.10
C THR A 51 -13.23 -7.86 0.91
N SER A 52 -13.34 -9.10 0.41
CA SER A 52 -14.62 -9.82 0.30
C SER A 52 -14.39 -11.32 0.43
N GLY A 53 -15.27 -12.01 1.16
CA GLY A 53 -15.11 -13.44 1.40
C GLY A 53 -14.11 -13.74 2.52
N SER A 54 -13.33 -14.81 2.37
CA SER A 54 -12.43 -15.33 3.41
C SER A 54 -11.05 -15.71 2.84
N GLY A 55 -10.14 -16.14 3.72
CA GLY A 55 -8.80 -16.57 3.34
C GLY A 55 -7.75 -15.48 3.45
N TYR A 56 -8.09 -14.33 4.02
CA TYR A 56 -7.15 -13.25 4.29
C TYR A 56 -6.36 -13.52 5.58
N ASN A 57 -5.07 -13.25 5.52
CA ASN A 57 -4.15 -13.14 6.65
C ASN A 57 -2.98 -12.28 6.19
N TYR A 58 -3.13 -10.96 6.25
CA TYR A 58 -2.23 -10.02 5.62
C TYR A 58 -1.70 -8.97 6.57
N THR A 59 -0.63 -8.34 6.14
CA THR A 59 0.01 -7.20 6.79
C THR A 59 -0.16 -5.96 5.92
N VAL A 60 -0.14 -4.78 6.53
CA VAL A 60 -0.20 -3.50 5.81
C VAL A 60 0.89 -2.58 6.30
N ASP A 61 1.61 -1.99 5.35
CA ASP A 61 2.41 -0.79 5.50
C ASP A 61 1.72 0.29 4.66
N CYS A 62 1.11 1.27 5.35
CA CYS A 62 0.22 2.26 4.74
C CYS A 62 0.92 3.37 3.95
N ASN A 63 2.23 3.54 4.14
CA ASN A 63 3.01 4.63 3.56
C ASN A 63 4.35 4.18 2.96
N ASN A 64 4.59 2.86 2.95
CA ASN A 64 5.78 2.22 2.42
C ASN A 64 7.07 2.74 3.06
N ASP A 65 7.05 2.95 4.38
CA ASP A 65 8.22 3.39 5.16
C ASP A 65 8.98 2.22 5.81
N GLY A 66 8.52 0.98 5.58
CA GLY A 66 9.07 -0.24 6.14
C GLY A 66 8.53 -0.58 7.53
N VAL A 67 7.56 0.19 8.04
CA VAL A 67 6.87 -0.09 9.29
C VAL A 67 5.48 -0.65 9.00
N THR A 68 5.21 -1.84 9.50
CA THR A 68 3.91 -2.48 9.37
C THR A 68 2.95 -1.90 10.39
N GLU A 69 1.89 -1.19 9.96
CA GLU A 69 0.86 -0.66 10.86
C GLU A 69 0.00 -1.76 11.44
N VAL A 70 -0.21 -2.85 10.71
CA VAL A 70 -1.05 -3.94 11.18
C VAL A 70 -0.64 -5.28 10.58
N SER A 71 -0.82 -6.35 11.37
CA SER A 71 -0.56 -7.73 10.97
C SER A 71 -1.75 -8.62 11.29
N GLY A 72 -1.87 -9.75 10.57
CA GLY A 72 -2.91 -10.75 10.81
C GLY A 72 -4.31 -10.27 10.46
N GLN A 73 -4.44 -9.34 9.51
CA GLN A 73 -5.74 -8.84 9.07
C GLN A 73 -6.51 -9.88 8.28
N THR A 74 -7.79 -10.04 8.60
CA THR A 74 -8.70 -10.98 7.96
C THR A 74 -9.91 -10.32 7.30
N ALA A 75 -10.04 -9.01 7.42
CA ALA A 75 -11.13 -8.18 6.89
C ALA A 75 -10.57 -6.86 6.34
N SER A 76 -11.42 -6.00 5.80
CA SER A 76 -11.03 -4.67 5.31
C SER A 76 -10.30 -3.86 6.38
N TYR A 77 -9.28 -3.11 5.97
CA TYR A 77 -8.49 -2.26 6.85
C TYR A 77 -8.48 -0.82 6.35
N THR A 78 -8.47 0.15 7.26
CA THR A 78 -8.42 1.58 6.92
C THR A 78 -7.06 2.16 7.28
N CYS A 79 -6.30 2.56 6.28
CA CYS A 79 -5.12 3.40 6.46
C CYS A 79 -5.54 4.83 6.80
N ASN A 80 -4.96 5.41 7.85
CA ASN A 80 -5.21 6.77 8.29
C ASN A 80 -3.93 7.59 8.17
N TYR A 81 -4.03 8.77 7.59
CA TYR A 81 -2.92 9.66 7.31
C TYR A 81 -3.08 10.99 8.04
N ALA A 82 -1.98 11.59 8.49
CA ALA A 82 -2.00 12.89 9.17
C ALA A 82 -2.43 14.03 8.22
N THR A 83 -2.11 13.90 6.93
CA THR A 83 -2.42 14.91 5.89
C THR A 83 -2.95 14.24 4.63
N PRO A 84 -3.82 14.94 3.87
CA PRO A 84 -4.20 14.49 2.53
C PRO A 84 -3.00 14.46 1.59
N GLY A 85 -2.89 13.41 0.76
CA GLY A 85 -1.73 13.29 -0.13
C GLY A 85 -1.75 12.05 -1.00
N ILE A 86 -0.61 11.82 -1.66
CA ILE A 86 -0.32 10.60 -2.40
C ILE A 86 0.50 9.68 -1.49
N TYR A 87 0.08 8.43 -1.41
CA TYR A 87 0.72 7.42 -0.58
C TYR A 87 0.87 6.12 -1.36
N THR A 88 1.94 5.40 -1.09
CA THR A 88 2.13 4.03 -1.57
C THR A 88 1.82 3.08 -0.43
N ILE A 89 0.99 2.08 -0.69
CA ILE A 89 0.57 1.08 0.27
C ILE A 89 1.19 -0.25 -0.13
N ARG A 90 1.69 -0.97 0.85
CA ARG A 90 2.24 -2.31 0.69
C ARG A 90 1.40 -3.31 1.48
N ILE A 91 1.07 -4.43 0.85
CA ILE A 91 0.32 -5.53 1.45
C ILE A 91 1.15 -6.81 1.32
N GLY A 92 1.52 -7.39 2.46
CA GLY A 92 2.21 -8.68 2.54
C GLY A 92 1.30 -9.79 3.05
N GLY A 93 1.68 -11.04 2.80
CA GLY A 93 0.94 -12.21 3.26
C GLY A 93 -0.23 -12.61 2.36
N ALA A 94 -1.22 -13.32 2.92
CA ALA A 94 -2.34 -13.86 2.14
C ALA A 94 -3.42 -12.80 1.89
N PHE A 95 -3.52 -12.32 0.67
CA PHE A 95 -4.50 -11.33 0.22
C PHE A 95 -5.19 -11.78 -1.07
N PRO A 96 -6.12 -12.75 -1.02
CA PRO A 96 -6.62 -13.48 -2.18
C PRO A 96 -7.49 -12.68 -3.15
N TRP A 97 -8.02 -11.52 -2.75
CA TRP A 97 -8.89 -10.71 -3.59
C TRP A 97 -8.91 -9.24 -3.16
N PHE A 98 -8.50 -8.35 -4.05
CA PHE A 98 -8.74 -6.91 -3.94
C PHE A 98 -10.02 -6.58 -4.69
N ILE A 99 -10.99 -5.88 -4.09
CA ILE A 99 -12.27 -5.64 -4.74
C ILE A 99 -12.88 -4.27 -4.42
N VAL A 100 -12.85 -3.36 -5.37
CA VAL A 100 -13.59 -2.07 -5.26
C VAL A 100 -14.98 -2.14 -5.88
N ASN A 101 -15.20 -2.97 -6.90
CA ASN A 101 -16.50 -3.21 -7.52
C ASN A 101 -17.30 -1.92 -7.81
N GLY A 102 -16.66 -0.91 -8.40
CA GLY A 102 -17.28 0.36 -8.74
C GLY A 102 -17.66 1.25 -7.55
N ARG A 103 -17.17 0.95 -6.33
CA ARG A 103 -17.56 1.61 -5.07
C ARG A 103 -16.34 2.05 -4.26
N GLY A 104 -16.61 2.64 -3.08
CA GLY A 104 -15.59 3.00 -2.10
C GLY A 104 -14.50 3.91 -2.68
N ASP A 105 -13.27 3.59 -2.36
CA ASP A 105 -12.08 4.40 -2.69
C ASP A 105 -11.52 4.16 -4.08
N ARG A 106 -12.31 3.58 -5.01
CA ARG A 106 -11.85 3.27 -6.38
C ARG A 106 -11.20 4.45 -7.11
N LEU A 107 -11.71 5.67 -6.88
CA LEU A 107 -11.19 6.88 -7.54
C LEU A 107 -9.87 7.35 -6.93
N LYS A 108 -9.52 6.89 -5.74
CA LYS A 108 -8.25 7.18 -5.09
C LYS A 108 -7.10 6.34 -5.63
N LEU A 109 -7.36 5.19 -6.26
CA LEU A 109 -6.35 4.36 -6.89
C LEU A 109 -5.68 5.10 -8.05
N LEU A 110 -4.33 5.16 -8.05
CA LEU A 110 -3.53 5.78 -9.10
C LEU A 110 -2.73 4.77 -9.89
N SER A 111 -2.13 3.78 -9.23
CA SER A 111 -1.36 2.74 -9.93
C SER A 111 -1.25 1.46 -9.13
N ILE A 112 -1.15 0.34 -9.85
CA ILE A 112 -0.57 -0.90 -9.34
C ILE A 112 0.90 -0.83 -9.69
N ASP A 113 1.75 -0.89 -8.67
CA ASP A 113 3.19 -0.70 -8.81
C ASP A 113 3.96 -2.04 -8.76
N GLN A 114 3.38 -3.05 -8.08
CA GLN A 114 3.90 -4.40 -7.98
C GLN A 114 2.78 -5.38 -7.65
N TRP A 115 2.74 -6.52 -8.32
CA TRP A 115 1.82 -7.62 -8.01
C TRP A 115 2.33 -8.51 -6.88
N GLY A 116 3.65 -8.67 -6.79
CA GLY A 116 4.31 -9.55 -5.84
C GLY A 116 4.07 -11.04 -6.12
N THR A 117 4.27 -11.85 -5.08
CA THR A 117 4.04 -13.29 -5.14
C THR A 117 2.69 -13.71 -4.55
N ASN A 118 1.78 -12.76 -4.36
CA ASN A 118 0.46 -13.01 -3.82
C ASN A 118 -0.35 -13.91 -4.78
N MET A 119 -0.89 -15.02 -4.24
CA MET A 119 -1.75 -15.93 -4.98
C MET A 119 -3.18 -15.36 -5.06
N TRP A 120 -3.54 -14.82 -6.22
CA TRP A 120 -4.88 -14.28 -6.44
C TRP A 120 -5.87 -15.41 -6.70
N LYS A 121 -6.91 -15.52 -5.87
CA LYS A 121 -7.98 -16.52 -6.02
C LYS A 121 -9.17 -15.98 -6.79
N ASN A 122 -9.34 -14.66 -6.79
CA ASN A 122 -10.42 -13.99 -7.51
C ASN A 122 -9.99 -12.57 -7.90
N MET A 123 -10.34 -12.16 -9.11
CA MET A 123 -10.08 -10.80 -9.62
C MET A 123 -11.35 -10.17 -10.21
N ARG A 124 -12.52 -10.80 -10.02
CA ARG A 124 -13.77 -10.24 -10.48
C ARG A 124 -13.98 -8.86 -9.90
N SER A 125 -14.21 -7.87 -10.78
CA SER A 125 -14.42 -6.46 -10.45
C SER A 125 -13.35 -5.86 -9.52
N ALA A 126 -12.13 -6.42 -9.52
CA ALA A 126 -11.06 -6.05 -8.59
C ALA A 126 -10.80 -4.54 -8.62
N PHE A 127 -10.67 -3.97 -9.79
CA PHE A 127 -10.38 -2.55 -9.99
C PHE A 127 -11.49 -1.84 -10.78
N ALA A 128 -12.70 -2.40 -10.81
CA ALA A 128 -13.82 -1.83 -11.57
C ALA A 128 -14.10 -0.38 -11.17
N GLY A 129 -14.12 0.53 -12.15
CA GLY A 129 -14.38 1.95 -11.95
C GLY A 129 -13.23 2.75 -11.32
N ALA A 130 -12.04 2.18 -11.21
CA ALA A 130 -10.82 2.89 -10.79
C ALA A 130 -10.31 3.78 -11.93
N GLU A 131 -11.05 4.84 -12.23
CA GLU A 131 -10.88 5.69 -13.43
C GLU A 131 -9.50 6.34 -13.54
N ASN A 132 -8.82 6.56 -12.41
CA ASN A 132 -7.52 7.24 -12.35
C ASN A 132 -6.33 6.25 -12.33
N MET A 133 -6.60 4.94 -12.34
CA MET A 133 -5.60 3.91 -12.13
C MET A 133 -4.96 3.45 -13.44
N ASP A 134 -3.64 3.24 -13.39
CA ASP A 134 -2.86 2.54 -14.41
C ASP A 134 -2.12 1.33 -13.81
N VAL A 135 -1.62 0.41 -14.61
CA VAL A 135 -0.75 -0.69 -14.19
C VAL A 135 0.68 -0.34 -14.60
N LYS A 136 1.52 -0.06 -13.60
CA LYS A 136 2.94 0.25 -13.76
C LYS A 136 3.84 -0.91 -13.34
N ALA A 137 3.26 -1.94 -12.73
CA ALA A 137 3.96 -3.14 -12.32
C ALA A 137 4.67 -3.78 -13.53
N THR A 138 5.93 -4.15 -13.33
CA THR A 138 6.75 -4.86 -14.33
C THR A 138 6.76 -6.36 -14.11
N ASP A 139 6.29 -6.82 -12.97
CA ASP A 139 6.03 -8.22 -12.63
C ASP A 139 4.62 -8.63 -13.06
N THR A 140 4.36 -9.93 -13.02
CA THR A 140 3.06 -10.51 -13.40
C THR A 140 2.33 -11.05 -12.17
N PRO A 141 0.97 -10.88 -12.08
CA PRO A 141 0.21 -11.49 -11.00
C PRO A 141 0.21 -13.01 -11.11
N ASP A 142 0.32 -13.71 -9.99
CA ASP A 142 0.06 -15.15 -9.95
C ASP A 142 -1.44 -15.43 -10.02
N LEU A 143 -1.92 -15.74 -11.22
CA LEU A 143 -3.32 -16.06 -11.50
C LEU A 143 -3.59 -17.57 -11.52
N SER A 144 -2.64 -18.42 -11.11
CA SER A 144 -2.75 -19.89 -11.17
C SER A 144 -3.95 -20.44 -10.40
N GLN A 145 -4.45 -19.72 -9.41
CA GLN A 145 -5.62 -20.06 -8.59
C GLN A 145 -6.85 -19.19 -8.90
N THR A 146 -6.74 -18.27 -9.87
CA THR A 146 -7.83 -17.34 -10.18
C THR A 146 -8.90 -18.02 -11.02
N THR A 147 -10.13 -17.98 -10.53
CA THR A 147 -11.29 -18.60 -11.22
C THR A 147 -12.18 -17.61 -11.95
N ASP A 148 -12.07 -16.30 -11.65
CA ASP A 148 -12.90 -15.26 -12.26
C ASP A 148 -12.13 -13.95 -12.41
N LEU A 149 -11.98 -13.49 -13.67
CA LEU A 149 -11.36 -12.21 -14.05
C LEU A 149 -12.40 -11.21 -14.58
N SER A 150 -13.68 -11.55 -14.53
CA SER A 150 -14.73 -10.75 -15.15
C SER A 150 -14.77 -9.34 -14.56
N TRP A 151 -14.85 -8.34 -15.44
CA TRP A 151 -14.95 -6.92 -15.11
C TRP A 151 -13.80 -6.34 -14.29
N MET A 152 -12.64 -7.01 -14.27
CA MET A 152 -11.48 -6.63 -13.47
C MET A 152 -11.12 -5.16 -13.63
N PHE A 153 -11.09 -4.66 -14.86
CA PHE A 153 -10.71 -3.28 -15.19
C PHE A 153 -11.83 -2.48 -15.87
N VAL A 154 -13.08 -2.92 -15.75
CA VAL A 154 -14.17 -2.19 -16.39
C VAL A 154 -14.26 -0.75 -15.88
N GLY A 155 -14.37 0.22 -16.79
CA GLY A 155 -14.47 1.64 -16.44
C GLY A 155 -13.15 2.30 -16.01
N ASN A 156 -12.00 1.66 -16.20
CA ASN A 156 -10.70 2.25 -15.99
C ASN A 156 -10.32 3.14 -17.18
N LYS A 157 -10.37 4.45 -17.02
CA LYS A 157 -10.13 5.42 -18.10
C LYS A 157 -8.64 5.71 -18.33
N SER A 158 -7.82 5.54 -17.30
CA SER A 158 -6.38 5.84 -17.34
C SER A 158 -5.51 4.63 -17.63
N LEU A 159 -6.11 3.45 -17.82
CA LEU A 159 -5.38 2.20 -18.04
C LEU A 159 -4.67 2.22 -19.40
N LYS A 160 -3.35 2.22 -19.38
CA LYS A 160 -2.49 2.13 -20.58
C LYS A 160 -1.88 0.74 -20.72
N GLY A 161 -1.61 0.08 -19.59
CA GLY A 161 -1.01 -1.26 -19.57
C GLY A 161 0.45 -1.27 -20.05
N GLU A 162 1.13 -0.13 -20.05
CA GLU A 162 2.55 -0.04 -20.38
C GLU A 162 3.37 -0.75 -19.31
N GLY A 163 3.80 -1.98 -19.56
CA GLY A 163 4.59 -2.79 -18.63
C GLY A 163 3.93 -4.08 -18.17
N ALA A 164 2.65 -4.25 -18.41
CA ALA A 164 1.94 -5.49 -18.09
C ALA A 164 2.24 -6.56 -19.14
N ASN A 165 3.25 -7.38 -18.93
CA ASN A 165 3.43 -8.63 -19.68
C ASN A 165 2.48 -9.68 -19.10
N TRP A 166 1.28 -9.74 -19.63
CA TRP A 166 0.28 -10.75 -19.32
C TRP A 166 0.41 -11.88 -20.36
N ASN A 167 1.32 -12.81 -20.11
CA ASN A 167 1.46 -14.03 -20.92
C ASN A 167 0.77 -15.20 -20.25
#